data_86aac43779039c38566f16f477863b88
#
_entry.id   86aac43779039c38566f16f477863b88
#
_cell.length_a   1.000
_cell.length_b   1.000
_cell.length_c   1.000
_cell.angle_alpha   90.00
_cell.angle_beta   90.00
_cell.angle_gamma   90.00
#
_symmetry.space_group_name_H-M   'P 1'
#
loop_
_entity.id
_entity.type
_entity.pdbx_description
1 polymer ?
#
loop_
_entity_poly.entity_id
_entity_poly.type
_entity_poly.pdbx_seq_one_letter_code
_entity_poly.pdbx_strand_id
1 'polypeptide(L)'
;FEITDIKKGASCWIHDFGLVYNAELPAIKSIKENFQSVFERVWVGQVENDGFNQLVIRANLDWKQITLLRAYYLYLRQAGITFSQDYIQKTLQNNSKIAAQLVRLFETKFDPSVKSKATKIGQLEADIIAEIEKVESLDEDRILRRYLNLIQSTLRTNYYQSSVDEEGVPYLAFKLNPEVITDLPSPRPKFEIYVYSPRVEGVHLRGGSVARGGLRWSDRKEDFRTEILGLMKAQMSKNAVIVPSGAKGGFIVKRSLEGISREQMMDEVVACYRIFIGALIEITDNLKDEKVLPPENVVRYDS
;
A
#
# COMPACT_ATOMS: atom_id res chain seq x y z
N PHE A 1 12.55 7.44 34.01
CA PHE A 1 13.10 6.63 35.14
C PHE A 1 13.93 5.49 34.57
N GLU A 2 15.11 5.22 35.14
CA GLU A 2 15.91 4.03 34.81
C GLU A 2 15.56 2.94 35.83
N ILE A 3 15.26 1.74 35.35
CA ILE A 3 15.05 0.56 36.19
C ILE A 3 16.11 -0.48 35.78
N THR A 4 16.89 -0.90 36.77
CA THR A 4 17.89 -1.95 36.61
C THR A 4 17.35 -3.26 37.16
N ASP A 5 17.23 -4.30 36.32
CA ASP A 5 16.93 -5.65 36.78
C ASP A 5 18.22 -6.27 37.34
N ILE A 6 18.33 -6.24 38.66
CA ILE A 6 19.50 -6.73 39.41
C ILE A 6 19.76 -8.21 39.18
N LYS A 7 18.73 -9.00 38.81
CA LYS A 7 18.86 -10.44 38.56
C LYS A 7 19.42 -10.79 37.18
N LYS A 8 19.22 -9.87 36.21
CA LYS A 8 19.62 -10.09 34.82
C LYS A 8 20.72 -9.15 34.33
N GLY A 9 21.12 -8.18 35.13
CA GLY A 9 22.09 -7.16 34.72
C GLY A 9 21.60 -6.25 33.56
N ALA A 10 20.31 -6.26 33.27
CA ALA A 10 19.72 -5.45 32.20
C ALA A 10 19.14 -4.16 32.79
N SER A 11 19.48 -3.01 32.18
CA SER A 11 18.88 -1.72 32.50
C SER A 11 17.75 -1.44 31.51
N CYS A 12 16.60 -0.98 31.99
CA CYS A 12 15.52 -0.47 31.17
C CYS A 12 15.20 0.98 31.54
N TRP A 13 14.74 1.74 30.51
CA TRP A 13 14.34 3.12 30.67
C TRP A 13 12.81 3.20 30.59
N ILE A 14 12.18 3.88 31.54
CA ILE A 14 10.76 4.21 31.47
C ILE A 14 10.64 5.68 31.13
N HIS A 15 10.01 5.97 30.00
CA HIS A 15 9.69 7.31 29.54
C HIS A 15 8.22 7.61 29.82
N ASP A 16 7.94 8.76 30.41
CA ASP A 16 6.59 9.29 30.60
C ASP A 16 6.42 10.49 29.65
N PHE A 17 5.40 10.43 28.78
CA PHE A 17 5.12 11.45 27.79
C PHE A 17 3.77 12.11 28.06
N GLY A 18 3.79 13.42 28.32
CA GLY A 18 2.57 14.22 28.27
C GLY A 18 2.20 14.52 26.82
N LEU A 19 1.02 14.06 26.39
CA LEU A 19 0.52 14.32 25.03
C LEU A 19 -0.58 15.37 25.08
N VAL A 20 -0.50 16.35 24.19
CA VAL A 20 -1.55 17.36 23.99
C VAL A 20 -2.18 17.15 22.62
N TYR A 21 -3.49 17.07 22.59
CA TYR A 21 -4.25 16.96 21.35
C TYR A 21 -5.13 18.22 21.15
N ASN A 22 -4.98 18.88 20.01
CA ASN A 22 -5.60 20.19 19.74
C ASN A 22 -6.99 20.09 19.09
N ALA A 23 -7.74 19.02 19.32
CA ALA A 23 -9.12 18.83 18.85
C ALA A 23 -9.92 18.02 19.87
N GLU A 24 -11.22 17.85 19.65
CA GLU A 24 -12.03 16.97 20.49
C GLU A 24 -11.47 15.53 20.44
N LEU A 25 -11.09 15.03 21.62
CA LEU A 25 -10.61 13.66 21.77
C LEU A 25 -11.81 12.70 21.78
N PRO A 26 -11.77 11.65 20.97
CA PRO A 26 -12.69 10.52 21.18
C PRO A 26 -12.41 9.89 22.54
N ALA A 27 -13.36 9.08 23.05
CA ALA A 27 -13.16 8.42 24.35
C ALA A 27 -11.84 7.63 24.34
N ILE A 28 -10.93 7.95 25.25
CA ILE A 28 -9.55 7.38 25.30
C ILE A 28 -9.59 5.84 25.26
N LYS A 29 -10.59 5.24 25.90
CA LYS A 29 -10.76 3.77 25.89
C LYS A 29 -10.94 3.18 24.49
N SER A 30 -11.56 3.92 23.55
CA SER A 30 -11.82 3.42 22.21
C SER A 30 -10.61 3.46 21.29
N ILE A 31 -9.63 4.32 21.56
CA ILE A 31 -8.43 4.51 20.71
C ILE A 31 -7.17 3.92 21.33
N LYS A 32 -7.19 3.57 22.62
CA LYS A 32 -6.00 3.19 23.37
C LYS A 32 -5.21 2.04 22.72
N GLU A 33 -5.89 0.96 22.38
CA GLU A 33 -5.26 -0.24 21.84
C GLU A 33 -4.65 0.04 20.46
N ASN A 34 -5.39 0.72 19.57
CA ASN A 34 -4.91 1.11 18.25
C ASN A 34 -3.72 2.05 18.36
N PHE A 35 -3.78 3.05 19.27
CA PHE A 35 -2.69 3.99 19.50
C PHE A 35 -1.42 3.28 19.98
N GLN A 36 -1.53 2.40 20.97
CA GLN A 36 -0.41 1.64 21.50
C GLN A 36 0.22 0.75 20.40
N SER A 37 -0.61 0.06 19.63
CA SER A 37 -0.15 -0.79 18.54
C SER A 37 0.55 0.00 17.42
N VAL A 38 0.02 1.17 17.01
CA VAL A 38 0.68 2.05 16.04
C VAL A 38 2.01 2.56 16.58
N PHE A 39 2.03 3.04 17.83
CA PHE A 39 3.22 3.58 18.47
C PHE A 39 4.35 2.53 18.53
N GLU A 40 4.04 1.32 19.00
CA GLU A 40 5.00 0.21 19.06
C GLU A 40 5.60 -0.10 17.69
N ARG A 41 4.76 -0.22 16.66
CA ARG A 41 5.21 -0.55 15.31
C ARG A 41 6.03 0.56 14.65
N VAL A 42 5.71 1.81 14.92
CA VAL A 42 6.53 2.97 14.49
C VAL A 42 7.87 2.92 15.19
N TRP A 43 7.88 2.63 16.50
CA TRP A 43 9.11 2.57 17.30
C TRP A 43 10.10 1.51 16.80
N VAL A 44 9.59 0.34 16.42
CA VAL A 44 10.43 -0.76 15.87
C VAL A 44 10.61 -0.70 14.35
N GLY A 45 10.14 0.34 13.67
CA GLY A 45 10.34 0.54 12.23
C GLY A 45 9.49 -0.35 11.32
N GLN A 46 8.43 -0.97 11.85
CA GLN A 46 7.47 -1.77 11.08
C GLN A 46 6.41 -0.91 10.36
N VAL A 47 6.23 0.32 10.78
CA VAL A 47 5.33 1.30 10.17
C VAL A 47 6.06 2.64 10.07
N GLU A 48 5.83 3.37 8.98
CA GLU A 48 6.43 4.69 8.77
C GLU A 48 5.87 5.72 9.78
N ASN A 49 6.76 6.63 10.24
CA ASN A 49 6.42 7.75 11.10
C ASN A 49 6.05 8.97 10.26
N ASP A 50 4.78 9.14 9.97
CA ASP A 50 4.28 10.27 9.18
C ASP A 50 2.88 10.72 9.64
N GLY A 51 2.33 11.76 8.99
CA GLY A 51 1.04 12.34 9.36
C GLY A 51 -0.16 11.42 9.15
N PHE A 52 -0.05 10.33 8.39
CA PHE A 52 -1.13 9.33 8.29
C PHE A 52 -1.43 8.70 9.65
N ASN A 53 -0.44 8.58 10.56
CA ASN A 53 -0.65 7.99 11.88
C ASN A 53 -1.63 8.78 12.75
N GLN A 54 -1.94 10.05 12.43
CA GLN A 54 -2.99 10.80 13.12
C GLN A 54 -4.39 10.20 12.93
N LEU A 55 -4.60 9.37 11.88
CA LEU A 55 -5.87 8.69 11.66
C LEU A 55 -6.20 7.65 12.75
N VAL A 56 -5.22 7.23 13.55
CA VAL A 56 -5.50 6.39 14.72
C VAL A 56 -6.43 7.11 15.69
N ILE A 57 -6.24 8.42 15.87
CA ILE A 57 -7.07 9.24 16.76
C ILE A 57 -8.30 9.77 16.03
N ARG A 58 -8.13 10.31 14.83
CA ARG A 58 -9.20 11.00 14.09
C ARG A 58 -10.27 10.08 13.50
N ALA A 59 -9.88 8.86 13.12
CA ALA A 59 -10.76 7.89 12.44
C ALA A 59 -10.84 6.54 13.17
N ASN A 60 -10.14 6.40 14.31
CA ASN A 60 -10.00 5.16 15.07
C ASN A 60 -9.52 3.98 14.20
N LEU A 61 -8.60 4.26 13.26
CA LEU A 61 -8.01 3.24 12.39
C LEU A 61 -6.84 2.54 13.07
N ASP A 62 -6.70 1.24 12.83
CA ASP A 62 -5.53 0.49 13.23
C ASP A 62 -4.33 0.75 12.29
N TRP A 63 -3.15 0.23 12.66
CA TRP A 63 -1.92 0.41 11.89
C TRP A 63 -2.00 -0.14 10.47
N LYS A 64 -2.72 -1.24 10.25
CA LYS A 64 -2.86 -1.91 8.95
C LYS A 64 -3.77 -1.11 8.01
N GLN A 65 -4.85 -0.57 8.56
CA GLN A 65 -5.79 0.32 7.88
C GLN A 65 -5.12 1.65 7.48
N ILE A 66 -4.30 2.21 8.36
CA ILE A 66 -3.49 3.41 8.07
C ILE A 66 -2.45 3.11 6.99
N THR A 67 -1.79 1.95 7.07
CA THR A 67 -0.82 1.49 6.07
C THR A 67 -1.45 1.30 4.69
N LEU A 68 -2.69 0.84 4.62
CA LEU A 68 -3.46 0.76 3.37
C LEU A 68 -3.60 2.14 2.70
N LEU A 69 -4.06 3.15 3.46
CA LEU A 69 -4.24 4.50 2.92
C LEU A 69 -2.91 5.14 2.50
N ARG A 70 -1.84 4.91 3.27
CA ARG A 70 -0.47 5.34 2.93
C ARG A 70 0.01 4.69 1.64
N ALA A 71 -0.18 3.38 1.47
CA ALA A 71 0.23 2.66 0.27
C ALA A 71 -0.48 3.19 -0.98
N TYR A 72 -1.77 3.48 -0.90
CA TYR A 72 -2.51 4.10 -2.00
C TYR A 72 -1.99 5.51 -2.32
N TYR A 73 -1.67 6.32 -1.31
CA TYR A 73 -1.03 7.62 -1.56
C TYR A 73 0.28 7.48 -2.32
N LEU A 74 1.16 6.58 -1.87
CA LEU A 74 2.47 6.38 -2.50
C LEU A 74 2.32 5.89 -3.95
N TYR A 75 1.33 5.04 -4.22
CA TYR A 75 0.98 4.69 -5.59
C TYR A 75 0.51 5.91 -6.41
N LEU A 76 -0.39 6.73 -5.87
CA LEU A 76 -0.85 7.95 -6.54
C LEU A 76 0.30 8.92 -6.85
N ARG A 77 1.27 9.07 -5.94
CA ARG A 77 2.49 9.85 -6.18
C ARG A 77 3.25 9.32 -7.39
N GLN A 78 3.46 8.02 -7.48
CA GLN A 78 4.10 7.38 -8.63
C GLN A 78 3.25 7.43 -9.91
N ALA A 79 1.95 7.55 -9.77
CA ALA A 79 1.00 7.74 -10.88
C ALA A 79 0.93 9.19 -11.38
N GLY A 80 1.62 10.12 -10.73
CA GLY A 80 1.75 11.52 -11.15
C GLY A 80 0.77 12.49 -10.48
N ILE A 81 0.22 12.15 -9.31
CA ILE A 81 -0.54 13.12 -8.50
C ILE A 81 0.39 14.24 -8.04
N THR A 82 -0.05 15.48 -8.17
CA THR A 82 0.76 16.68 -7.89
C THR A 82 0.62 17.21 -6.46
N PHE A 83 -0.31 16.67 -5.67
CA PHE A 83 -0.51 17.09 -4.29
C PHE A 83 0.61 16.57 -3.38
N SER A 84 1.07 17.44 -2.46
CA SER A 84 2.07 17.06 -1.47
C SER A 84 1.55 16.01 -0.48
N GLN A 85 2.45 15.25 0.10
CA GLN A 85 2.10 14.26 1.14
C GLN A 85 1.37 14.90 2.31
N ASP A 86 1.85 16.04 2.81
CA ASP A 86 1.24 16.77 3.92
C ASP A 86 -0.20 17.20 3.59
N TYR A 87 -0.45 17.67 2.37
CA TYR A 87 -1.79 18.07 1.95
C TYR A 87 -2.77 16.88 1.88
N ILE A 88 -2.32 15.73 1.35
CA ILE A 88 -3.14 14.51 1.31
C ILE A 88 -3.41 13.96 2.71
N GLN A 89 -2.41 13.97 3.58
CA GLN A 89 -2.57 13.57 4.99
C GLN A 89 -3.61 14.45 5.69
N LYS A 90 -3.52 15.77 5.52
CA LYS A 90 -4.51 16.72 6.07
C LYS A 90 -5.91 16.51 5.49
N THR A 91 -6.01 16.25 4.19
CA THR A 91 -7.30 15.93 3.55
C THR A 91 -7.98 14.74 4.22
N LEU A 92 -7.27 13.63 4.42
CA LEU A 92 -7.83 12.45 5.09
C LEU A 92 -8.14 12.70 6.56
N GLN A 93 -7.33 13.51 7.24
CA GLN A 93 -7.56 13.90 8.62
C GLN A 93 -8.80 14.79 8.79
N ASN A 94 -8.98 15.78 7.90
CA ASN A 94 -10.15 16.66 7.88
C ASN A 94 -11.42 15.90 7.54
N ASN A 95 -11.31 14.89 6.67
CA ASN A 95 -12.40 14.04 6.21
C ASN A 95 -12.31 12.63 6.82
N SER A 96 -12.06 12.55 8.13
CA SER A 96 -11.78 11.28 8.82
C SER A 96 -12.92 10.26 8.72
N LYS A 97 -14.17 10.70 8.65
CA LYS A 97 -15.33 9.84 8.40
C LYS A 97 -15.25 9.17 7.02
N ILE A 98 -14.88 9.93 5.98
CA ILE A 98 -14.72 9.39 4.62
C ILE A 98 -13.52 8.45 4.59
N ALA A 99 -12.40 8.78 5.26
CA ALA A 99 -11.25 7.91 5.36
C ALA A 99 -11.60 6.54 5.98
N ALA A 100 -12.39 6.53 7.06
CA ALA A 100 -12.90 5.29 7.66
C ALA A 100 -13.84 4.51 6.73
N GLN A 101 -14.72 5.21 5.98
CA GLN A 101 -15.60 4.57 5.01
C GLN A 101 -14.83 3.96 3.83
N LEU A 102 -13.79 4.62 3.32
CA LEU A 102 -12.90 4.09 2.28
C LEU A 102 -12.23 2.78 2.73
N VAL A 103 -11.70 2.76 3.95
CA VAL A 103 -11.14 1.53 4.55
C VAL A 103 -12.20 0.45 4.66
N ARG A 104 -13.39 0.77 5.17
CA ARG A 104 -14.51 -0.18 5.29
C ARG A 104 -14.94 -0.74 3.94
N LEU A 105 -14.97 0.09 2.89
CA LEU A 105 -15.26 -0.35 1.52
C LEU A 105 -14.21 -1.37 1.05
N PHE A 106 -12.93 -1.06 1.24
CA PHE A 106 -11.84 -1.95 0.88
C PHE A 106 -11.94 -3.29 1.63
N GLU A 107 -12.12 -3.26 2.95
CA GLU A 107 -12.27 -4.47 3.75
C GLU A 107 -13.50 -5.27 3.34
N THR A 108 -14.65 -4.64 3.14
CA THR A 108 -15.85 -5.32 2.64
C THR A 108 -15.60 -6.00 1.29
N LYS A 109 -14.83 -5.35 0.41
CA LYS A 109 -14.50 -5.86 -0.92
C LYS A 109 -13.59 -7.08 -0.84
N PHE A 110 -12.54 -7.03 0.00
CA PHE A 110 -11.45 -8.02 -0.02
C PHE A 110 -11.45 -9.02 1.13
N ASP A 111 -12.29 -8.87 2.17
CA ASP A 111 -12.40 -9.85 3.24
C ASP A 111 -12.97 -11.18 2.70
N PRO A 112 -12.20 -12.29 2.72
CA PRO A 112 -12.66 -13.57 2.21
C PRO A 112 -13.83 -14.16 3.01
N SER A 113 -14.04 -13.73 4.25
CA SER A 113 -15.13 -14.20 5.12
C SER A 113 -16.49 -13.55 4.79
N VAL A 114 -16.49 -12.39 4.16
CA VAL A 114 -17.73 -11.65 3.84
C VAL A 114 -18.45 -12.30 2.66
N LYS A 115 -19.68 -12.71 2.88
CA LYS A 115 -20.60 -13.21 1.84
C LYS A 115 -21.50 -12.10 1.31
N SER A 116 -22.02 -12.27 0.08
CA SER A 116 -22.97 -11.33 -0.54
C SER A 116 -22.47 -9.87 -0.59
N LYS A 117 -21.26 -9.69 -1.10
CA LYS A 117 -20.54 -8.40 -1.09
C LYS A 117 -21.16 -7.32 -1.98
N ALA A 118 -21.73 -7.69 -3.12
CA ALA A 118 -22.11 -6.73 -4.16
C ALA A 118 -23.06 -5.62 -3.66
N THR A 119 -24.13 -6.00 -2.95
CA THR A 119 -25.09 -5.00 -2.40
C THR A 119 -24.44 -4.11 -1.36
N LYS A 120 -23.60 -4.67 -0.47
CA LYS A 120 -22.90 -3.89 0.56
C LYS A 120 -21.88 -2.93 -0.04
N ILE A 121 -21.15 -3.37 -1.06
CA ILE A 121 -20.19 -2.53 -1.79
C ILE A 121 -20.91 -1.37 -2.45
N GLY A 122 -21.99 -1.63 -3.21
CA GLY A 122 -22.75 -0.57 -3.87
C GLY A 122 -23.34 0.45 -2.89
N GLN A 123 -23.84 0.01 -1.73
CA GLN A 123 -24.33 0.93 -0.70
C GLN A 123 -23.20 1.79 -0.11
N LEU A 124 -22.04 1.18 0.23
CA LEU A 124 -20.89 1.92 0.76
C LEU A 124 -20.33 2.92 -0.26
N GLU A 125 -20.27 2.55 -1.54
CA GLU A 125 -19.85 3.47 -2.59
C GLU A 125 -20.79 4.67 -2.72
N ALA A 126 -22.10 4.44 -2.70
CA ALA A 126 -23.10 5.52 -2.73
C ALA A 126 -22.97 6.44 -1.50
N ASP A 127 -22.82 5.86 -0.31
CA ASP A 127 -22.66 6.61 0.92
C ASP A 127 -21.36 7.46 0.90
N ILE A 128 -20.25 6.91 0.40
CA ILE A 128 -18.97 7.63 0.25
C ILE A 128 -19.12 8.79 -0.73
N ILE A 129 -19.74 8.56 -1.89
CA ILE A 129 -19.96 9.61 -2.89
C ILE A 129 -20.80 10.74 -2.29
N ALA A 130 -21.90 10.41 -1.59
CA ALA A 130 -22.76 11.39 -0.94
C ALA A 130 -22.06 12.20 0.17
N GLU A 131 -21.05 11.63 0.85
CA GLU A 131 -20.23 12.38 1.80
C GLU A 131 -19.18 13.25 1.08
N ILE A 132 -18.57 12.75 0.00
CA ILE A 132 -17.61 13.53 -0.81
C ILE A 132 -18.30 14.76 -1.41
N GLU A 133 -19.56 14.67 -1.87
CA GLU A 133 -20.31 15.80 -2.43
C GLU A 133 -20.54 16.95 -1.44
N LYS A 134 -20.35 16.72 -0.13
CA LYS A 134 -20.43 17.75 0.91
C LYS A 134 -19.10 18.47 1.15
N VAL A 135 -18.02 18.00 0.53
CA VAL A 135 -16.67 18.58 0.70
C VAL A 135 -16.59 19.86 -0.13
N GLU A 136 -16.32 20.99 0.54
CA GLU A 136 -16.27 22.28 -0.11
C GLU A 136 -14.99 22.51 -0.96
N SER A 137 -13.89 21.92 -0.56
CA SER A 137 -12.62 22.04 -1.26
C SER A 137 -12.55 21.12 -2.48
N LEU A 138 -12.42 21.71 -3.67
CA LEU A 138 -12.26 20.98 -4.94
C LEU A 138 -11.04 20.03 -4.93
N ASP A 139 -9.97 20.43 -4.30
CA ASP A 139 -8.75 19.61 -4.23
C ASP A 139 -8.92 18.44 -3.25
N GLU A 140 -9.59 18.64 -2.12
CA GLU A 140 -9.93 17.55 -1.19
C GLU A 140 -10.92 16.56 -1.85
N ASP A 141 -11.96 17.05 -2.55
CA ASP A 141 -12.89 16.22 -3.33
C ASP A 141 -12.14 15.34 -4.35
N ARG A 142 -11.22 15.94 -5.12
CA ARG A 142 -10.40 15.20 -6.09
C ARG A 142 -9.55 14.12 -5.45
N ILE A 143 -8.92 14.40 -4.32
CA ILE A 143 -8.10 13.43 -3.58
C ILE A 143 -8.97 12.26 -3.10
N LEU A 144 -10.10 12.54 -2.48
CA LEU A 144 -11.00 11.51 -1.94
C LEU A 144 -11.59 10.62 -3.06
N ARG A 145 -11.98 11.21 -4.18
CA ARG A 145 -12.43 10.45 -5.37
C ARG A 145 -11.33 9.57 -5.94
N ARG A 146 -10.07 9.99 -5.91
CA ARG A 146 -8.93 9.15 -6.34
C ARG A 146 -8.71 7.96 -5.43
N TYR A 147 -8.84 8.12 -4.11
CA TYR A 147 -8.81 6.98 -3.19
C TYR A 147 -9.95 5.99 -3.47
N LEU A 148 -11.17 6.49 -3.65
CA LEU A 148 -12.32 5.66 -4.00
C LEU A 148 -12.06 4.92 -5.32
N ASN A 149 -11.59 5.61 -6.35
CA ASN A 149 -11.29 5.02 -7.64
C ASN A 149 -10.18 3.95 -7.57
N LEU A 150 -9.15 4.12 -6.74
CA LEU A 150 -8.13 3.09 -6.54
C LEU A 150 -8.69 1.83 -5.88
N ILE A 151 -9.57 1.99 -4.87
CA ILE A 151 -10.22 0.84 -4.23
C ILE A 151 -11.09 0.10 -5.26
N GLN A 152 -11.85 0.83 -6.07
CA GLN A 152 -12.65 0.26 -7.16
C GLN A 152 -11.79 -0.47 -8.19
N SER A 153 -10.64 0.09 -8.55
CA SER A 153 -9.70 -0.43 -9.55
C SER A 153 -8.86 -1.60 -9.03
N THR A 154 -8.85 -1.85 -7.73
CA THR A 154 -8.11 -2.96 -7.14
C THR A 154 -8.83 -4.28 -7.42
N LEU A 155 -8.09 -5.25 -7.97
CA LEU A 155 -8.58 -6.56 -8.38
C LEU A 155 -8.23 -7.65 -7.37
N ARG A 156 -7.03 -7.59 -6.78
CA ARG A 156 -6.52 -8.55 -5.79
C ARG A 156 -5.60 -7.85 -4.79
N THR A 157 -5.47 -8.41 -3.60
CA THR A 157 -4.53 -7.95 -2.58
C THR A 157 -4.18 -9.09 -1.62
N ASN A 158 -2.99 -9.03 -1.02
CA ASN A 158 -2.57 -9.91 0.07
C ASN A 158 -2.94 -9.38 1.46
N TYR A 159 -3.77 -8.34 1.55
CA TYR A 159 -4.12 -7.68 2.81
C TYR A 159 -4.60 -8.65 3.92
N TYR A 160 -5.27 -9.74 3.56
CA TYR A 160 -5.75 -10.75 4.51
C TYR A 160 -4.79 -11.95 4.69
N GLN A 161 -3.61 -11.88 4.09
CA GLN A 161 -2.52 -12.80 4.34
C GLN A 161 -1.55 -12.16 5.32
N SER A 162 -1.18 -12.53 6.42
CA SER A 162 -0.29 -11.86 7.39
C SER A 162 1.16 -11.78 6.86
N SER A 163 1.33 -11.12 5.73
CA SER A 163 2.57 -11.05 4.97
C SER A 163 3.59 -10.15 5.65
N VAL A 164 4.68 -10.72 6.10
CA VAL A 164 5.82 -10.05 6.71
C VAL A 164 7.13 -10.60 6.13
N ASP A 165 8.16 -9.78 6.12
CA ASP A 165 9.50 -10.22 5.76
C ASP A 165 10.22 -10.97 6.91
N GLU A 166 11.48 -11.34 6.69
CA GLU A 166 12.31 -12.05 7.67
C GLU A 166 12.55 -11.23 8.96
N GLU A 167 12.40 -9.90 8.91
CA GLU A 167 12.50 -8.99 10.07
C GLU A 167 11.14 -8.68 10.71
N GLY A 168 10.06 -9.29 10.22
CA GLY A 168 8.70 -9.03 10.70
C GLY A 168 8.10 -7.72 10.17
N VAL A 169 8.70 -7.10 9.15
CA VAL A 169 8.18 -5.87 8.52
C VAL A 169 7.06 -6.23 7.54
N PRO A 170 5.87 -5.62 7.68
CA PRO A 170 4.74 -5.94 6.82
C PRO A 170 4.93 -5.41 5.40
N TYR A 171 4.31 -6.11 4.43
CA TYR A 171 4.21 -5.64 3.06
C TYR A 171 2.83 -5.91 2.46
N LEU A 172 2.43 -5.05 1.55
CA LEU A 172 1.16 -5.10 0.85
C LEU A 172 1.37 -5.16 -0.67
N ALA A 173 0.51 -5.91 -1.34
CA ALA A 173 0.43 -5.96 -2.80
C ALA A 173 -0.99 -5.66 -3.27
N PHE A 174 -1.10 -4.88 -4.34
CA PHE A 174 -2.35 -4.56 -5.01
C PHE A 174 -2.22 -4.86 -6.50
N LYS A 175 -3.03 -5.78 -7.01
CA LYS A 175 -3.23 -5.91 -8.46
C LYS A 175 -4.31 -4.93 -8.89
N LEU A 176 -3.98 -4.05 -9.80
CA LEU A 176 -4.81 -2.94 -10.25
C LEU A 176 -5.24 -3.15 -11.71
N ASN A 177 -6.41 -2.62 -12.05
CA ASN A 177 -6.84 -2.43 -13.43
C ASN A 177 -6.55 -0.98 -13.86
N PRO A 178 -5.47 -0.71 -14.61
CA PRO A 178 -5.12 0.65 -15.02
C PRO A 178 -6.11 1.30 -16.00
N GLU A 179 -6.97 0.53 -16.66
CA GLU A 179 -7.94 1.07 -17.60
C GLU A 179 -8.98 1.96 -16.92
N VAL A 180 -9.33 1.61 -15.67
CA VAL A 180 -10.36 2.35 -14.89
C VAL A 180 -9.76 3.33 -13.89
N ILE A 181 -8.43 3.39 -13.73
CA ILE A 181 -7.79 4.40 -12.90
C ILE A 181 -7.81 5.74 -13.63
N THR A 182 -8.46 6.73 -13.02
CA THR A 182 -8.50 8.09 -13.56
C THR A 182 -7.09 8.71 -13.59
N ASP A 183 -6.85 9.59 -14.57
CA ASP A 183 -5.63 10.39 -14.69
C ASP A 183 -4.32 9.64 -14.98
N LEU A 184 -4.35 8.31 -15.17
CA LEU A 184 -3.14 7.61 -15.61
C LEU A 184 -2.76 7.99 -17.06
N PRO A 185 -1.48 8.31 -17.31
CA PRO A 185 -1.01 8.63 -18.65
C PRO A 185 -1.07 7.42 -19.61
N SER A 186 -1.31 7.69 -20.88
CA SER A 186 -1.25 6.67 -21.93
C SER A 186 0.20 6.40 -22.39
N PRO A 187 0.45 5.17 -22.89
CA PRO A 187 -0.39 4.00 -22.88
C PRO A 187 -0.47 3.37 -21.50
N ARG A 188 -1.66 2.90 -21.12
CA ARG A 188 -1.88 2.21 -19.86
C ARG A 188 -1.45 0.75 -19.98
N PRO A 189 -0.80 0.16 -18.97
CA PRO A 189 -0.60 -1.28 -18.91
C PRO A 189 -1.96 -1.98 -18.83
N LYS A 190 -2.03 -3.23 -19.29
CA LYS A 190 -3.25 -4.04 -19.11
C LYS A 190 -3.47 -4.43 -17.65
N PHE A 191 -2.39 -4.77 -16.96
CA PHE A 191 -2.39 -5.05 -15.52
C PHE A 191 -1.18 -4.39 -14.86
N GLU A 192 -1.37 -3.97 -13.64
CA GLU A 192 -0.32 -3.41 -12.80
C GLU A 192 -0.39 -4.02 -11.41
N ILE A 193 0.74 -4.44 -10.86
CA ILE A 193 0.84 -4.80 -9.45
C ILE A 193 1.73 -3.77 -8.79
N TYR A 194 1.27 -3.17 -7.70
CA TYR A 194 2.02 -2.28 -6.85
C TYR A 194 2.30 -2.98 -5.53
N VAL A 195 3.53 -2.93 -5.08
CA VAL A 195 4.00 -3.50 -3.81
C VAL A 195 4.51 -2.37 -2.92
N TYR A 196 4.08 -2.38 -1.68
CA TYR A 196 4.46 -1.44 -0.65
C TYR A 196 4.97 -2.13 0.61
N SER A 197 6.05 -1.61 1.16
CA SER A 197 6.56 -1.89 2.51
C SER A 197 7.30 -0.64 3.02
N PRO A 198 7.56 -0.48 4.32
CA PRO A 198 8.55 0.49 4.83
C PRO A 198 9.95 0.32 4.23
N ARG A 199 10.31 -0.87 3.75
CA ARG A 199 11.63 -1.20 3.16
C ARG A 199 11.69 -1.01 1.65
N VAL A 200 10.60 -1.31 0.95
CA VAL A 200 10.57 -1.41 -0.52
C VAL A 200 9.28 -0.87 -1.10
N GLU A 201 9.37 -0.21 -2.22
CA GLU A 201 8.26 0.01 -3.14
C GLU A 201 8.59 -0.62 -4.49
N GLY A 202 7.60 -1.20 -5.17
CA GLY A 202 7.81 -1.80 -6.47
C GLY A 202 6.56 -1.82 -7.33
N VAL A 203 6.77 -1.89 -8.64
CA VAL A 203 5.70 -2.09 -9.62
C VAL A 203 6.03 -3.22 -10.58
N HIS A 204 5.02 -3.95 -11.00
CA HIS A 204 5.11 -4.90 -12.10
C HIS A 204 4.02 -4.56 -13.12
N LEU A 205 4.44 -4.15 -14.31
CA LEU A 205 3.57 -3.68 -15.39
C LEU A 205 3.50 -4.70 -16.52
N ARG A 206 2.29 -5.03 -16.97
CA ARG A 206 2.05 -5.97 -18.08
C ARG A 206 1.26 -5.29 -19.18
N GLY A 207 1.78 -5.34 -20.41
CA GLY A 207 1.11 -4.80 -21.60
C GLY A 207 0.01 -5.70 -22.16
N GLY A 208 -0.07 -6.96 -21.74
CA GLY A 208 -1.08 -7.93 -22.21
C GLY A 208 -1.25 -9.13 -21.30
N SER A 209 -2.14 -10.06 -21.68
CA SER A 209 -2.42 -11.28 -20.91
C SER A 209 -1.22 -12.24 -20.91
N VAL A 210 -0.55 -12.40 -22.05
CA VAL A 210 0.71 -13.12 -22.18
C VAL A 210 1.81 -12.07 -22.31
N ALA A 211 2.70 -12.01 -21.34
CA ALA A 211 3.74 -10.99 -21.30
C ALA A 211 5.06 -11.58 -20.76
N ARG A 212 6.18 -11.13 -21.33
CA ARG A 212 7.52 -11.55 -20.94
C ARG A 212 8.40 -10.33 -20.69
N GLY A 213 9.18 -10.38 -19.62
CA GLY A 213 10.12 -9.31 -19.28
C GLY A 213 10.87 -9.61 -17.99
N GLY A 214 11.82 -8.75 -17.65
CA GLY A 214 12.67 -8.85 -16.47
C GLY A 214 12.31 -7.82 -15.40
N LEU A 215 13.00 -7.95 -14.27
CA LEU A 215 12.91 -7.08 -13.12
C LEU A 215 14.22 -6.30 -12.96
N ARG A 216 14.16 -5.13 -12.33
CA ARG A 216 15.35 -4.36 -11.99
C ARG A 216 15.20 -3.63 -10.65
N TRP A 217 16.30 -3.45 -9.97
CA TRP A 217 16.44 -2.45 -8.94
C TRP A 217 16.64 -1.07 -9.59
N SER A 218 15.89 -0.07 -9.13
CA SER A 218 15.98 1.32 -9.59
C SER A 218 16.49 2.21 -8.46
N ASP A 219 17.28 3.21 -8.79
CA ASP A 219 17.69 4.31 -7.90
C ASP A 219 16.79 5.54 -8.01
N ARG A 220 15.83 5.53 -8.93
CA ARG A 220 14.88 6.64 -9.21
C ARG A 220 13.69 6.60 -8.24
N LYS A 221 13.90 6.95 -6.97
CA LYS A 221 12.86 6.86 -5.92
C LYS A 221 11.60 7.66 -6.25
N GLU A 222 11.73 8.81 -6.92
CA GLU A 222 10.61 9.72 -7.17
C GLU A 222 9.71 9.29 -8.34
N ASP A 223 10.26 8.60 -9.35
CA ASP A 223 9.54 8.29 -10.60
C ASP A 223 9.88 6.92 -11.19
N PHE A 224 10.20 5.92 -10.34
CA PHE A 224 10.57 4.58 -10.80
C PHE A 224 9.43 3.93 -11.61
N ARG A 225 8.17 4.18 -11.29
CA ARG A 225 7.03 3.69 -12.07
C ARG A 225 7.08 4.19 -13.52
N THR A 226 7.39 5.47 -13.72
CA THR A 226 7.53 6.06 -15.07
C THR A 226 8.69 5.42 -15.83
N GLU A 227 9.81 5.16 -15.16
CA GLU A 227 10.93 4.41 -15.75
C GLU A 227 10.50 3.01 -16.20
N ILE A 228 9.85 2.25 -15.32
CA ILE A 228 9.41 0.88 -15.62
C ILE A 228 8.37 0.88 -16.75
N LEU A 229 7.46 1.84 -16.78
CA LEU A 229 6.50 2.01 -17.88
C LEU A 229 7.20 2.24 -19.21
N GLY A 230 8.23 3.08 -19.26
CA GLY A 230 9.05 3.30 -20.45
C GLY A 230 9.74 2.03 -20.93
N LEU A 231 10.29 1.23 -20.03
CA LEU A 231 10.90 -0.06 -20.33
C LEU A 231 9.90 -1.09 -20.85
N MET A 232 8.69 -1.14 -20.28
CA MET A 232 7.62 -2.01 -20.76
C MET A 232 7.20 -1.64 -22.19
N LYS A 233 7.00 -0.35 -22.46
CA LYS A 233 6.70 0.16 -23.81
C LYS A 233 7.75 -0.26 -24.83
N ALA A 234 9.03 -0.08 -24.50
CA ALA A 234 10.14 -0.50 -25.37
C ALA A 234 10.13 -2.02 -25.62
N GLN A 235 9.81 -2.80 -24.59
CA GLN A 235 9.71 -4.26 -24.68
C GLN A 235 8.56 -4.70 -25.61
N MET A 236 7.41 -4.04 -25.54
CA MET A 236 6.27 -4.33 -26.45
C MET A 236 6.65 -4.13 -27.93
N SER A 237 7.38 -3.08 -28.25
CA SER A 237 7.84 -2.82 -29.62
C SER A 237 8.88 -3.84 -30.09
N LYS A 238 9.82 -4.23 -29.22
CA LYS A 238 10.91 -5.19 -29.56
C LYS A 238 10.42 -6.62 -29.74
N ASN A 239 9.40 -7.03 -28.96
CA ASN A 239 8.93 -8.41 -28.91
C ASN A 239 7.67 -8.67 -29.75
N ALA A 240 7.24 -7.72 -30.58
CA ALA A 240 6.00 -7.82 -31.35
C ALA A 240 5.92 -9.07 -32.27
N VAL A 241 7.08 -9.64 -32.69
CA VAL A 241 7.15 -10.84 -33.52
C VAL A 241 7.20 -12.13 -32.71
N ILE A 242 7.82 -12.12 -31.53
CA ILE A 242 8.11 -13.34 -30.74
C ILE A 242 7.09 -13.50 -29.60
N VAL A 243 6.81 -12.42 -28.86
CA VAL A 243 5.82 -12.35 -27.77
C VAL A 243 5.02 -11.08 -27.96
N PRO A 244 3.70 -11.17 -28.10
CA PRO A 244 2.86 -10.03 -28.50
C PRO A 244 2.81 -8.90 -27.47
N SER A 245 3.33 -9.09 -26.27
CA SER A 245 3.38 -8.04 -25.27
C SER A 245 4.56 -8.16 -24.33
N GLY A 246 4.96 -7.02 -23.74
CA GLY A 246 6.04 -6.93 -22.77
C GLY A 246 5.54 -6.83 -21.34
N ALA A 247 6.38 -7.27 -20.42
CA ALA A 247 6.25 -7.01 -19.00
C ALA A 247 7.55 -6.46 -18.43
N LYS A 248 7.46 -5.55 -17.47
CA LYS A 248 8.59 -5.07 -16.70
C LYS A 248 8.20 -4.88 -15.25
N GLY A 249 9.09 -5.27 -14.37
CA GLY A 249 9.01 -4.93 -12.97
C GLY A 249 10.23 -4.15 -12.52
N GLY A 250 10.04 -3.37 -11.48
CA GLY A 250 11.13 -2.67 -10.82
C GLY A 250 10.76 -2.29 -9.40
N PHE A 251 11.77 -2.13 -8.58
CA PHE A 251 11.60 -1.75 -7.19
C PHE A 251 12.69 -0.77 -6.77
N ILE A 252 12.41 -0.03 -5.72
CA ILE A 252 13.34 0.87 -5.03
C ILE A 252 13.54 0.41 -3.59
N VAL A 253 14.74 0.59 -3.07
CA VAL A 253 15.06 0.42 -1.66
C VAL A 253 14.78 1.74 -0.94
N LYS A 254 13.92 1.70 0.09
CA LYS A 254 13.50 2.90 0.84
C LYS A 254 14.47 3.23 1.98
N ARG A 255 15.04 2.22 2.64
CA ARG A 255 16.08 2.43 3.66
C ARG A 255 17.27 3.19 3.08
N SER A 256 17.91 4.00 3.91
CA SER A 256 19.15 4.67 3.51
C SER A 256 20.26 3.64 3.28
N LEU A 257 20.93 3.76 2.15
CA LEU A 257 22.09 2.96 1.80
C LEU A 257 23.41 3.75 1.99
N GLU A 258 23.33 4.94 2.58
CA GLU A 258 24.48 5.80 2.85
C GLU A 258 25.28 5.27 4.05
N GLY A 259 26.61 5.27 3.92
CA GLY A 259 27.51 4.91 5.00
C GLY A 259 27.63 3.41 5.31
N ILE A 260 26.94 2.54 4.57
CA ILE A 260 27.03 1.08 4.71
C ILE A 260 27.99 0.48 3.69
N SER A 261 28.54 -0.71 3.97
CA SER A 261 29.41 -1.42 3.03
C SER A 261 28.62 -1.88 1.78
N ARG A 262 29.37 -2.17 0.69
CA ARG A 262 28.76 -2.72 -0.53
C ARG A 262 28.05 -4.05 -0.26
N GLU A 263 28.59 -4.88 0.62
CA GLU A 263 28.00 -6.16 1.01
C GLU A 263 26.66 -5.93 1.72
N GLN A 264 26.61 -5.09 2.75
CA GLN A 264 25.38 -4.72 3.45
C GLN A 264 24.33 -4.10 2.52
N MET A 265 24.77 -3.26 1.56
CA MET A 265 23.88 -2.70 0.55
C MET A 265 23.26 -3.80 -0.32
N MET A 266 24.06 -4.77 -0.77
CA MET A 266 23.54 -5.88 -1.58
C MET A 266 22.62 -6.80 -0.80
N ASP A 267 22.88 -7.04 0.49
CA ASP A 267 21.99 -7.81 1.36
C ASP A 267 20.61 -7.14 1.49
N GLU A 268 20.57 -5.82 1.70
CA GLU A 268 19.30 -5.07 1.75
C GLU A 268 18.58 -5.10 0.38
N VAL A 269 19.30 -4.94 -0.72
CA VAL A 269 18.72 -5.05 -2.08
C VAL A 269 18.12 -6.43 -2.32
N VAL A 270 18.81 -7.49 -1.92
CA VAL A 270 18.33 -8.88 -2.05
C VAL A 270 17.10 -9.11 -1.16
N ALA A 271 17.11 -8.60 0.07
CA ALA A 271 15.94 -8.68 0.96
C ALA A 271 14.73 -7.96 0.34
N CYS A 272 14.91 -6.75 -0.16
CA CYS A 272 13.85 -6.00 -0.87
C CYS A 272 13.36 -6.73 -2.13
N TYR A 273 14.26 -7.35 -2.89
CA TYR A 273 13.90 -8.17 -4.05
C TYR A 273 13.03 -9.37 -3.65
N ARG A 274 13.38 -10.07 -2.55
CA ARG A 274 12.58 -11.19 -2.03
C ARG A 274 11.18 -10.75 -1.59
N ILE A 275 11.06 -9.63 -0.89
CA ILE A 275 9.76 -9.04 -0.53
C ILE A 275 8.94 -8.76 -1.79
N PHE A 276 9.55 -8.09 -2.78
CA PHE A 276 8.86 -7.74 -4.01
C PHE A 276 8.35 -8.97 -4.76
N ILE A 277 9.18 -10.00 -4.94
CA ILE A 277 8.79 -11.24 -5.61
C ILE A 277 7.75 -12.02 -4.79
N GLY A 278 7.95 -12.16 -3.48
CA GLY A 278 7.01 -12.81 -2.58
C GLY A 278 5.62 -12.20 -2.70
N ALA A 279 5.54 -10.87 -2.64
CA ALA A 279 4.29 -10.13 -2.77
C ALA A 279 3.58 -10.34 -4.12
N LEU A 280 4.34 -10.47 -5.23
CA LEU A 280 3.77 -10.80 -6.54
C LEU A 280 3.19 -12.22 -6.56
N ILE A 281 3.90 -13.18 -5.96
CA ILE A 281 3.48 -14.60 -5.94
C ILE A 281 2.24 -14.77 -5.06
N GLU A 282 2.16 -14.11 -3.91
CA GLU A 282 1.05 -14.21 -2.96
C GLU A 282 -0.32 -13.87 -3.56
N ILE A 283 -0.38 -13.01 -4.57
CA ILE A 283 -1.63 -12.63 -5.24
C ILE A 283 -1.81 -13.28 -6.62
N THR A 284 -0.87 -14.18 -7.00
CA THR A 284 -0.89 -14.89 -8.28
C THR A 284 -1.45 -16.30 -8.11
N ASP A 285 -2.27 -16.73 -9.06
CA ASP A 285 -2.78 -18.09 -9.08
C ASP A 285 -1.66 -19.11 -9.31
N ASN A 286 -1.76 -20.24 -8.63
CA ASN A 286 -0.91 -21.40 -8.86
C ASN A 286 -1.52 -22.33 -9.91
N LEU A 287 -0.69 -23.17 -10.51
CA LEU A 287 -1.12 -24.24 -11.40
C LEU A 287 -0.69 -25.57 -10.80
N LYS A 288 -1.66 -26.47 -10.59
CA LYS A 288 -1.41 -27.86 -10.16
C LYS A 288 -2.29 -28.80 -10.96
N ASP A 289 -1.67 -29.80 -11.60
CA ASP A 289 -2.37 -30.81 -12.41
C ASP A 289 -3.30 -30.14 -13.45
N GLU A 290 -2.79 -29.13 -14.16
CA GLU A 290 -3.50 -28.29 -15.15
C GLU A 290 -4.70 -27.49 -14.58
N LYS A 291 -4.91 -27.51 -13.27
CA LYS A 291 -5.95 -26.73 -12.59
C LYS A 291 -5.39 -25.45 -12.00
N VAL A 292 -6.10 -24.36 -12.22
CA VAL A 292 -5.78 -23.08 -11.60
C VAL A 292 -6.20 -23.12 -10.13
N LEU A 293 -5.24 -22.95 -9.23
CA LEU A 293 -5.46 -22.83 -7.80
C LEU A 293 -5.34 -21.37 -7.36
N PRO A 294 -6.42 -20.76 -6.87
CA PRO A 294 -6.36 -19.42 -6.33
C PRO A 294 -5.47 -19.38 -5.08
N PRO A 295 -4.78 -18.25 -4.83
CA PRO A 295 -4.06 -18.05 -3.59
C PRO A 295 -5.02 -18.00 -2.40
N GLU A 296 -4.58 -18.52 -1.26
CA GLU A 296 -5.39 -18.53 -0.03
C GLU A 296 -5.65 -17.09 0.47
N ASN A 297 -6.84 -16.85 1.01
CA ASN A 297 -7.26 -15.57 1.56
C ASN A 297 -7.17 -14.37 0.59
N VAL A 298 -7.17 -14.62 -0.71
CA VAL A 298 -7.20 -13.60 -1.76
C VAL A 298 -8.52 -13.64 -2.50
N VAL A 299 -9.30 -12.57 -2.38
CA VAL A 299 -10.49 -12.36 -3.20
C VAL A 299 -10.07 -11.85 -4.57
N ARG A 300 -10.65 -12.42 -5.64
CA ARG A 300 -10.32 -12.11 -7.03
C ARG A 300 -11.51 -11.45 -7.71
N TYR A 301 -11.26 -10.30 -8.36
CA TYR A 301 -12.20 -9.57 -9.22
C TYR A 301 -11.78 -9.61 -10.70
N ASP A 302 -10.84 -10.46 -11.04
CA ASP A 302 -10.38 -10.76 -12.39
C ASP A 302 -10.41 -12.26 -12.64
N SER A 303 -10.51 -12.66 -13.90
CA SER A 303 -10.45 -14.04 -14.37
C SER A 303 -9.01 -14.50 -14.63
#